data_029f30d5cc023276c2850eeaf5931b7b
#
_entry.id   029f30d5cc023276c2850eeaf5931b7b
#
_cell.length_a   1.000
_cell.length_b   1.000
_cell.length_c   1.000
_cell.angle_alpha   90.00
_cell.angle_beta   90.00
_cell.angle_gamma   90.00
#
_symmetry.space_group_name_H-M   'P 1'
#
loop_
_entity.id
_entity.type
_entity.pdbx_description
1 polymer ?
#
loop_
_entity_poly.entity_id
_entity_poly.type
_entity_poly.pdbx_seq_one_letter_code
_entity_poly.pdbx_strand_id
1 'polypeptide(L)'
;METAVVQILKLTGNGIPQGWLTLEEAVLHYAAGEVIWELGAEVATLHGGYNAVSGKRSQITVNSIVGVAGFGKVNPFDVVPLLTNDKLFRRDKFHCAYCGDHAHASDLEREHIVPISRGGRDKWLNVVSSCRPCNQRKGNRLPHEINMPLLYAPYVPSLWEDMILRNRRILADQMEFLSAKLPRGSRLTA
;
A
#
# COMPACT_ATOMS: atom_id res chain seq x y z
N MET A 1 13.79 -12.59 18.34
CA MET A 1 12.43 -12.56 17.74
C MET A 1 12.07 -11.10 17.59
N GLU A 2 12.09 -10.61 16.39
CA GLU A 2 11.62 -9.26 16.11
C GLU A 2 10.10 -9.24 16.32
N THR A 3 9.66 -8.57 17.38
CA THR A 3 8.22 -8.38 17.65
C THR A 3 7.62 -7.70 16.43
N ALA A 4 6.69 -8.35 15.80
CA ALA A 4 6.00 -7.83 14.61
C ALA A 4 5.33 -6.50 15.00
N VAL A 5 5.91 -5.39 14.56
CA VAL A 5 5.33 -4.06 14.79
C VAL A 5 4.03 -3.98 14.02
N VAL A 6 2.91 -4.01 14.75
CA VAL A 6 1.58 -3.78 14.17
C VAL A 6 1.50 -2.32 13.78
N GLN A 7 1.00 -2.04 12.58
CA GLN A 7 0.77 -0.69 12.08
C GLN A 7 -0.73 -0.37 12.09
N ILE A 8 -1.05 0.85 12.44
CA ILE A 8 -2.41 1.38 12.51
C ILE A 8 -2.71 2.13 11.20
N LEU A 9 -3.85 1.85 10.59
CA LEU A 9 -4.29 2.56 9.38
C LEU A 9 -4.82 3.93 9.75
N LYS A 10 -4.14 4.99 9.28
CA LYS A 10 -4.55 6.38 9.48
C LYS A 10 -5.38 6.86 8.30
N LEU A 11 -6.54 7.40 8.62
CA LEU A 11 -7.45 8.04 7.69
C LEU A 11 -7.71 9.49 8.13
N THR A 12 -8.19 10.31 7.22
CA THR A 12 -8.77 11.61 7.56
C THR A 12 -10.13 11.43 8.23
N GLY A 13 -10.67 12.50 8.78
CA GLY A 13 -12.02 12.49 9.37
C GLY A 13 -13.12 12.06 8.40
N ASN A 14 -12.95 12.27 7.11
CA ASN A 14 -13.85 11.83 6.05
C ASN A 14 -13.45 10.49 5.42
N GLY A 15 -12.53 9.74 6.04
CA GLY A 15 -12.19 8.37 5.66
C GLY A 15 -11.22 8.22 4.50
N ILE A 16 -10.47 9.27 4.10
CA ILE A 16 -9.46 9.17 3.04
C ILE A 16 -8.14 8.66 3.63
N PRO A 17 -7.46 7.66 3.03
CA PRO A 17 -6.19 7.16 3.52
C PRO A 17 -5.10 8.21 3.55
N GLN A 18 -4.36 8.25 4.65
CA GLN A 18 -3.18 9.10 4.82
C GLN A 18 -1.89 8.27 4.91
N GLY A 19 -1.94 7.14 5.56
CA GLY A 19 -0.75 6.30 5.75
C GLY A 19 -0.91 5.26 6.84
N TRP A 20 0.21 4.76 7.28
CA TRP A 20 0.35 3.79 8.37
C TRP A 20 1.08 4.45 9.53
N LEU A 21 0.58 4.26 10.75
CA LEU A 21 1.17 4.76 11.98
C LEU A 21 1.81 3.60 12.75
N THR A 22 2.88 3.88 13.47
CA THR A 22 3.32 3.05 14.59
C THR A 22 2.36 3.20 15.76
N LEU A 23 2.46 2.33 16.76
CA LEU A 23 1.64 2.44 17.98
C LEU A 23 1.90 3.76 18.69
N GLU A 24 3.16 4.18 18.79
CA GLU A 24 3.56 5.42 19.44
C GLU A 24 2.96 6.65 18.74
N GLU A 25 3.02 6.71 17.42
CA GLU A 25 2.42 7.78 16.63
C GLU A 25 0.89 7.84 16.80
N ALA A 26 0.23 6.67 16.82
CA ALA A 26 -1.21 6.61 17.06
C ALA A 26 -1.58 7.15 18.45
N VAL A 27 -0.84 6.74 19.50
CA VAL A 27 -1.05 7.20 20.88
C VAL A 27 -0.95 8.73 21.00
N LEU A 28 -0.03 9.36 20.25
CA LEU A 28 0.08 10.82 20.23
C LEU A 28 -1.19 11.47 19.69
N HIS A 29 -1.81 10.92 18.64
CA HIS A 29 -3.09 11.43 18.14
C HIS A 29 -4.24 11.26 19.14
N TYR A 30 -4.29 10.13 19.87
CA TYR A 30 -5.27 9.93 20.94
C TYR A 30 -5.06 10.91 22.09
N ALA A 31 -3.81 11.08 22.55
CA ALA A 31 -3.48 11.99 23.64
C ALA A 31 -3.76 13.47 23.30
N ALA A 32 -3.60 13.85 22.05
CA ALA A 32 -3.92 15.19 21.54
C ALA A 32 -5.42 15.41 21.30
N GLY A 33 -6.28 14.37 21.46
CA GLY A 33 -7.71 14.48 21.17
C GLY A 33 -8.03 14.64 19.67
N GLU A 34 -7.14 14.21 18.81
CA GLU A 34 -7.27 14.35 17.35
C GLU A 34 -8.03 13.19 16.70
N VAL A 35 -8.13 12.04 17.38
CA VAL A 35 -8.91 10.89 16.89
C VAL A 35 -10.39 11.19 17.05
N ILE A 36 -11.14 11.24 15.94
CA ILE A 36 -12.57 11.57 15.90
C ILE A 36 -13.47 10.36 15.70
N TRP A 37 -12.94 9.28 15.17
CA TRP A 37 -13.59 7.99 15.09
C TRP A 37 -12.54 6.88 14.95
N GLU A 38 -12.93 5.67 15.28
CA GLU A 38 -12.08 4.49 15.24
C GLU A 38 -12.88 3.27 14.75
N LEU A 39 -12.19 2.30 14.17
CA LEU A 39 -12.76 1.08 13.63
C LEU A 39 -11.76 -0.07 13.76
N GLY A 40 -12.28 -1.30 13.65
CA GLY A 40 -11.48 -2.51 13.67
C GLY A 40 -11.17 -2.99 15.10
N ALA A 41 -10.24 -3.92 15.20
CA ALA A 41 -9.88 -4.56 16.46
C ALA A 41 -9.01 -3.65 17.35
N GLU A 42 -9.10 -3.84 18.65
CA GLU A 42 -8.15 -3.27 19.59
C GLU A 42 -6.76 -3.86 19.38
N VAL A 43 -5.78 -2.99 19.16
CA VAL A 43 -4.37 -3.36 18.94
C VAL A 43 -3.58 -3.33 20.23
N ALA A 44 -3.84 -2.32 21.06
CA ALA A 44 -3.17 -2.14 22.33
C ALA A 44 -4.00 -1.30 23.31
N THR A 45 -3.79 -1.54 24.59
CA THR A 45 -4.30 -0.70 25.67
C THR A 45 -3.13 -0.23 26.53
N LEU A 46 -2.95 1.09 26.58
CA LEU A 46 -1.90 1.72 27.37
C LEU A 46 -2.50 2.35 28.63
N HIS A 47 -1.78 2.22 29.73
CA HIS A 47 -2.17 2.76 31.02
C HIS A 47 -1.21 3.88 31.42
N GLY A 48 -1.77 5.05 31.68
CA GLY A 48 -1.02 6.19 32.21
C GLY A 48 -1.01 6.25 33.73
N GLY A 49 -0.81 7.46 34.26
CA GLY A 49 -0.82 7.76 35.70
C GLY A 49 -2.23 7.81 36.31
N TYR A 50 -2.27 7.89 37.63
CA TYR A 50 -3.50 8.12 38.38
C TYR A 50 -3.82 9.61 38.44
N ASN A 51 -5.06 9.96 38.20
CA ASN A 51 -5.54 11.31 38.39
C ASN A 51 -5.64 11.61 39.91
N ALA A 52 -4.93 12.64 40.36
CA ALA A 52 -4.83 12.97 41.79
C ALA A 52 -6.18 13.32 42.45
N VAL A 53 -7.16 13.79 41.66
CA VAL A 53 -8.48 14.21 42.19
C VAL A 53 -9.47 13.05 42.14
N SER A 54 -9.54 12.32 40.99
CA SER A 54 -10.54 11.26 40.82
C SER A 54 -10.05 9.86 41.23
N GLY A 55 -8.75 9.67 41.48
CA GLY A 55 -8.14 8.38 41.75
C GLY A 55 -8.18 7.42 40.58
N LYS A 56 -8.70 7.81 39.43
CA LYS A 56 -8.80 6.97 38.26
C LYS A 56 -7.47 6.94 37.47
N ARG A 57 -7.10 5.77 36.99
CA ARG A 57 -5.96 5.60 36.10
C ARG A 57 -6.36 5.98 34.67
N SER A 58 -5.55 6.82 34.03
CA SER A 58 -5.76 7.13 32.60
C SER A 58 -5.49 5.91 31.75
N GLN A 59 -6.25 5.75 30.69
CA GLN A 59 -6.14 4.63 29.76
C GLN A 59 -6.39 5.14 28.34
N ILE A 60 -5.58 4.65 27.39
CA ILE A 60 -5.77 4.85 25.96
C ILE A 60 -5.85 3.46 25.31
N THR A 61 -6.98 3.16 24.70
CA THR A 61 -7.14 1.98 23.84
C THR A 61 -6.98 2.41 22.39
N VAL A 62 -6.14 1.73 21.65
CA VAL A 62 -5.82 2.03 20.25
C VAL A 62 -6.42 0.97 19.35
N ASN A 63 -7.23 1.38 18.39
CA ASN A 63 -7.82 0.51 17.40
C ASN A 63 -6.95 0.43 16.13
N SER A 64 -7.16 -0.61 15.34
CA SER A 64 -6.39 -0.90 14.12
C SER A 64 -6.57 0.14 13.02
N ILE A 65 -7.69 0.89 13.02
CA ILE A 65 -8.03 1.93 12.05
C ILE A 65 -8.48 3.17 12.81
N VAL A 66 -7.89 4.32 12.50
CA VAL A 66 -8.21 5.59 13.16
C VAL A 66 -8.48 6.70 12.14
N GLY A 67 -9.56 7.43 12.35
CA GLY A 67 -9.87 8.67 11.64
C GLY A 67 -9.42 9.88 12.48
N VAL A 68 -8.46 10.63 11.93
CA VAL A 68 -7.85 11.78 12.62
C VAL A 68 -8.45 13.08 12.09
N ALA A 69 -8.60 14.06 12.98
CA ALA A 69 -9.10 15.39 12.64
C ALA A 69 -8.29 16.01 11.50
N GLY A 70 -9.00 16.69 10.62
CA GLY A 70 -8.44 17.31 9.41
C GLY A 70 -9.08 16.77 8.15
N PHE A 71 -9.21 17.66 7.18
CA PHE A 71 -9.73 17.30 5.87
C PHE A 71 -8.53 17.06 4.93
N GLY A 72 -8.50 15.91 4.28
CA GLY A 72 -7.58 15.71 3.17
C GLY A 72 -7.90 16.76 2.09
N LYS A 73 -6.96 17.69 1.86
CA LYS A 73 -7.07 18.68 0.77
C LYS A 73 -6.82 18.07 -0.61
N VAL A 74 -6.44 16.80 -0.65
CA VAL A 74 -6.06 16.09 -1.87
C VAL A 74 -7.24 15.25 -2.33
N ASN A 75 -7.61 15.41 -3.59
CA ASN A 75 -8.57 14.49 -4.21
C ASN A 75 -7.91 13.10 -4.33
N PRO A 76 -8.45 12.06 -3.67
CA PRO A 76 -7.83 10.73 -3.66
C PRO A 76 -7.75 10.08 -5.04
N PHE A 77 -8.55 10.56 -6.01
CA PHE A 77 -8.57 10.07 -7.39
C PHE A 77 -7.45 10.69 -8.25
N ASP A 78 -6.86 11.80 -7.82
CA ASP A 78 -5.79 12.50 -8.56
C ASP A 78 -4.38 12.12 -8.06
N VAL A 79 -4.30 11.32 -7.01
CA VAL A 79 -3.02 10.88 -6.43
C VAL A 79 -2.43 9.76 -7.26
N VAL A 80 -1.28 10.03 -7.88
CA VAL A 80 -0.46 8.97 -8.50
C VAL A 80 0.58 8.51 -7.48
N PRO A 81 0.51 7.26 -7.00
CA PRO A 81 1.47 6.74 -6.04
C PRO A 81 2.90 6.74 -6.57
N LEU A 82 3.87 6.93 -5.66
CA LEU A 82 5.29 6.81 -6.01
C LEU A 82 5.58 5.40 -6.51
N LEU A 83 6.18 5.31 -7.70
CA LEU A 83 6.60 4.06 -8.31
C LEU A 83 7.91 3.57 -7.67
N THR A 84 7.86 2.40 -7.04
CA THR A 84 9.03 1.67 -6.53
C THR A 84 9.00 0.22 -7.03
N ASN A 85 10.14 -0.47 -7.02
CA ASN A 85 10.18 -1.87 -7.42
C ASN A 85 9.35 -2.77 -6.51
N ASP A 86 9.40 -2.54 -5.18
CA ASP A 86 8.60 -3.31 -4.22
C ASP A 86 7.10 -3.21 -4.55
N LYS A 87 6.59 -2.00 -4.74
CA LYS A 87 5.18 -1.79 -5.11
C LYS A 87 4.84 -2.35 -6.49
N LEU A 88 5.74 -2.22 -7.46
CA LEU A 88 5.55 -2.75 -8.81
C LEU A 88 5.39 -4.28 -8.76
N PHE A 89 6.32 -4.97 -8.11
CA PHE A 89 6.28 -6.42 -8.03
C PHE A 89 5.06 -6.93 -7.25
N ARG A 90 4.64 -6.22 -6.20
CA ARG A 90 3.41 -6.52 -5.46
C ARG A 90 2.15 -6.25 -6.27
N ARG A 91 2.09 -5.13 -7.04
CA ARG A 91 0.98 -4.86 -7.97
C ARG A 91 0.80 -6.00 -8.94
N ASP A 92 1.91 -6.55 -9.43
CA ASP A 92 1.95 -7.62 -10.41
C ASP A 92 1.92 -9.02 -9.76
N LYS A 93 1.69 -9.10 -8.43
CA LYS A 93 1.63 -10.35 -7.65
C LYS A 93 2.86 -11.23 -7.85
N PHE A 94 4.04 -10.61 -8.04
CA PHE A 94 5.32 -11.28 -8.29
C PHE A 94 5.31 -12.19 -9.53
N HIS A 95 4.48 -11.91 -10.53
CA HIS A 95 4.43 -12.65 -11.78
C HIS A 95 5.12 -11.88 -12.92
N CYS A 96 5.88 -12.60 -13.74
CA CYS A 96 6.41 -12.05 -14.96
C CYS A 96 5.29 -11.72 -15.94
N ALA A 97 5.29 -10.50 -16.50
CA ALA A 97 4.25 -10.06 -17.44
C ALA A 97 4.29 -10.77 -18.79
N TYR A 98 5.37 -11.48 -19.10
CA TYR A 98 5.56 -12.16 -20.39
C TYR A 98 5.35 -13.67 -20.32
N CYS A 99 5.96 -14.38 -19.36
CA CYS A 99 5.82 -15.83 -19.24
C CYS A 99 4.78 -16.25 -18.21
N GLY A 100 4.38 -15.35 -17.30
CA GLY A 100 3.42 -15.66 -16.24
C GLY A 100 4.03 -16.36 -15.01
N ASP A 101 5.29 -16.71 -15.03
CA ASP A 101 5.93 -17.39 -13.92
C ASP A 101 5.99 -16.50 -12.69
N HIS A 102 5.68 -17.09 -11.53
CA HIS A 102 5.89 -16.45 -10.24
C HIS A 102 7.37 -16.53 -9.85
N ALA A 103 7.95 -15.43 -9.39
CA ALA A 103 9.35 -15.35 -9.01
C ALA A 103 9.55 -14.55 -7.71
N HIS A 104 10.68 -14.75 -7.04
CA HIS A 104 11.05 -13.92 -5.90
C HIS A 104 11.37 -12.49 -6.38
N ALA A 105 11.22 -11.52 -5.47
CA ALA A 105 11.52 -10.11 -5.78
C ALA A 105 12.97 -9.88 -6.26
N SER A 106 13.92 -10.73 -5.81
CA SER A 106 15.33 -10.72 -6.26
C SER A 106 15.52 -11.10 -7.71
N ASP A 107 14.56 -11.87 -8.28
CA ASP A 107 14.63 -12.43 -9.61
C ASP A 107 13.75 -11.68 -10.61
N LEU A 108 13.04 -10.65 -10.10
CA LEU A 108 12.23 -9.75 -10.90
C LEU A 108 12.97 -8.43 -11.16
N GLU A 109 12.73 -7.91 -12.32
CA GLU A 109 13.25 -6.63 -12.78
C GLU A 109 12.10 -5.72 -13.22
N ARG A 110 12.28 -4.39 -13.03
CA ARG A 110 11.39 -3.39 -13.62
C ARG A 110 11.68 -3.33 -15.11
N GLU A 111 10.72 -3.75 -15.88
CA GLU A 111 10.81 -3.77 -17.34
C GLU A 111 9.96 -2.65 -17.94
N HIS A 112 10.56 -1.88 -18.85
CA HIS A 112 9.86 -0.82 -19.59
C HIS A 112 9.27 -1.37 -20.89
N ILE A 113 7.95 -1.37 -21.02
CA ILE A 113 7.22 -1.84 -22.22
C ILE A 113 7.75 -1.13 -23.46
N VAL A 114 7.75 0.20 -23.45
CA VAL A 114 8.51 1.04 -24.37
C VAL A 114 9.86 1.34 -23.71
N PRO A 115 10.98 0.86 -24.25
CA PRO A 115 12.29 1.06 -23.67
C PRO A 115 12.64 2.55 -23.50
N ILE A 116 13.39 2.89 -22.43
CA ILE A 116 13.88 4.26 -22.21
C ILE A 116 14.67 4.77 -23.41
N SER A 117 15.52 3.93 -24.01
CA SER A 117 16.30 4.27 -25.22
C SER A 117 15.44 4.58 -26.45
N ARG A 118 14.15 4.23 -26.41
CA ARG A 118 13.15 4.50 -27.46
C ARG A 118 12.11 5.52 -27.06
N GLY A 119 12.40 6.36 -26.04
CA GLY A 119 11.51 7.42 -25.58
C GLY A 119 10.48 7.00 -24.52
N GLY A 120 10.54 5.77 -24.04
CA GLY A 120 9.73 5.29 -22.93
C GLY A 120 10.02 6.09 -21.64
N ARG A 121 9.06 6.16 -20.74
CA ARG A 121 9.18 6.87 -19.45
C ARG A 121 8.98 5.89 -18.30
N ASP A 122 9.65 6.18 -17.17
CA ASP A 122 9.47 5.41 -15.92
C ASP A 122 8.16 5.81 -15.23
N LYS A 123 7.06 5.23 -15.70
CA LYS A 123 5.69 5.48 -15.23
C LYS A 123 4.92 4.18 -15.09
N TRP A 124 3.96 4.13 -14.17
CA TRP A 124 3.12 2.97 -13.89
C TRP A 124 2.55 2.28 -15.14
N LEU A 125 2.12 3.04 -16.14
CA LEU A 125 1.54 2.53 -17.39
C LEU A 125 2.58 2.01 -18.39
N ASN A 126 3.87 2.27 -18.15
CA ASN A 126 4.95 1.80 -19.03
C ASN A 126 5.87 0.79 -18.36
N VAL A 127 5.57 0.35 -17.15
CA VAL A 127 6.40 -0.62 -16.42
C VAL A 127 5.61 -1.83 -15.99
N VAL A 128 6.27 -2.99 -16.06
CA VAL A 128 5.76 -4.28 -15.58
C VAL A 128 6.87 -5.06 -14.88
N SER A 129 6.48 -6.06 -14.09
CA SER A 129 7.42 -7.03 -13.55
C SER A 129 7.82 -8.03 -14.62
N SER A 130 9.10 -8.27 -14.78
CA SER A 130 9.63 -9.27 -15.70
C SER A 130 10.73 -10.10 -15.04
N CYS A 131 10.75 -11.41 -15.29
CA CYS A 131 11.89 -12.22 -14.92
C CYS A 131 13.09 -11.87 -15.80
N ARG A 132 14.30 -12.08 -15.28
CA ARG A 132 15.55 -11.73 -16.01
C ARG A 132 15.65 -12.34 -17.41
N PRO A 133 15.30 -13.64 -17.64
CA PRO A 133 15.34 -14.20 -19.00
C PRO A 133 14.40 -13.48 -19.98
N CYS A 134 13.17 -13.16 -19.57
CA CYS A 134 12.24 -12.45 -20.43
C CYS A 134 12.68 -11.01 -20.69
N ASN A 135 13.21 -10.30 -19.67
CA ASN A 135 13.75 -8.97 -19.83
C ASN A 135 14.92 -8.95 -20.83
N GLN A 136 15.88 -9.86 -20.69
CA GLN A 136 17.00 -9.99 -21.62
C GLN A 136 16.55 -10.34 -23.06
N ARG A 137 15.58 -11.28 -23.18
CA ARG A 137 15.02 -11.64 -24.49
C ARG A 137 14.34 -10.45 -25.16
N LYS A 138 13.63 -9.61 -24.42
CA LYS A 138 12.99 -8.41 -24.95
C LYS A 138 14.03 -7.34 -25.31
N GLY A 139 14.98 -7.04 -24.43
CA GLY A 139 15.98 -6.01 -24.65
C GLY A 139 15.34 -4.66 -24.98
N ASN A 140 15.85 -3.95 -25.98
CA ASN A 140 15.34 -2.64 -26.39
C ASN A 140 14.23 -2.70 -27.48
N ARG A 141 13.61 -3.87 -27.67
CA ARG A 141 12.54 -4.05 -28.66
C ARG A 141 11.17 -3.82 -28.02
N LEU A 142 10.19 -3.49 -28.86
CA LEU A 142 8.79 -3.43 -28.41
C LEU A 142 8.20 -4.86 -28.37
N PRO A 143 7.25 -5.14 -27.46
CA PRO A 143 6.65 -6.48 -27.32
C PRO A 143 6.14 -7.08 -28.64
N HIS A 144 5.51 -6.27 -29.49
CA HIS A 144 4.96 -6.71 -30.76
C HIS A 144 6.06 -7.04 -31.81
N GLU A 145 7.24 -6.42 -31.73
CA GLU A 145 8.36 -6.68 -32.67
C GLU A 145 8.97 -8.09 -32.49
N ILE A 146 8.73 -8.69 -31.35
CA ILE A 146 9.32 -9.99 -30.98
C ILE A 146 8.28 -11.04 -30.56
N ASN A 147 7.02 -10.76 -30.84
CA ASN A 147 5.90 -11.63 -30.50
C ASN A 147 5.90 -12.05 -29.01
N MET A 148 6.11 -11.06 -28.11
CA MET A 148 6.05 -11.23 -26.65
C MET A 148 4.92 -10.38 -26.09
N PRO A 149 3.64 -10.76 -26.23
CA PRO A 149 2.53 -9.98 -25.70
C PRO A 149 2.56 -9.98 -24.18
N LEU A 150 2.05 -8.90 -23.59
CA LEU A 150 1.82 -8.83 -22.15
C LEU A 150 0.63 -9.71 -21.77
N LEU A 151 0.77 -10.49 -20.71
CA LEU A 151 -0.31 -11.31 -20.15
C LEU A 151 -1.35 -10.48 -19.37
N TYR A 152 -0.98 -9.27 -19.00
CA TYR A 152 -1.86 -8.31 -18.33
C TYR A 152 -1.50 -6.87 -18.68
N ALA A 153 -2.48 -5.98 -18.63
CA ALA A 153 -2.25 -4.57 -18.82
C ALA A 153 -1.67 -3.91 -17.55
N PRO A 154 -0.65 -3.04 -17.69
CA PRO A 154 -0.21 -2.21 -16.57
C PRO A 154 -1.28 -1.17 -16.22
N TYR A 155 -1.34 -0.78 -14.94
CA TYR A 155 -2.26 0.24 -14.47
C TYR A 155 -1.62 1.11 -13.39
N VAL A 156 -2.22 2.27 -13.14
CA VAL A 156 -1.83 3.16 -12.04
C VAL A 156 -2.60 2.71 -10.80
N PRO A 157 -1.92 2.30 -9.71
CA PRO A 157 -2.62 1.96 -8.48
C PRO A 157 -3.40 3.16 -7.93
N SER A 158 -4.60 2.91 -7.42
CA SER A 158 -5.36 3.89 -6.65
C SER A 158 -4.68 4.16 -5.30
N LEU A 159 -5.11 5.21 -4.61
CA LEU A 159 -4.63 5.52 -3.25
C LEU A 159 -4.89 4.36 -2.27
N TRP A 160 -6.03 3.67 -2.41
CA TRP A 160 -6.40 2.51 -1.59
C TRP A 160 -5.50 1.30 -1.87
N GLU A 161 -5.21 1.04 -3.14
CA GLU A 161 -4.23 0.02 -3.54
C GLU A 161 -2.83 0.36 -3.03
N ASP A 162 -2.45 1.64 -3.06
CA ASP A 162 -1.15 2.08 -2.55
C ASP A 162 -0.99 1.79 -1.05
N MET A 163 -2.06 1.91 -0.25
CA MET A 163 -2.01 1.49 1.16
C MET A 163 -1.67 0.01 1.31
N ILE A 164 -2.30 -0.85 0.51
CA ILE A 164 -2.00 -2.29 0.51
C ILE A 164 -0.56 -2.55 0.03
N LEU A 165 -0.11 -1.85 -1.00
CA LEU A 165 1.23 -2.02 -1.57
C LEU A 165 2.35 -1.53 -0.63
N ARG A 166 2.08 -0.59 0.28
CA ARG A 166 3.07 -0.06 1.22
C ARG A 166 3.33 -0.98 2.42
N ASN A 167 2.31 -1.73 2.85
CA ASN A 167 2.41 -2.52 4.08
C ASN A 167 2.46 -4.01 3.75
N ARG A 168 3.37 -4.72 4.43
CA ARG A 168 3.53 -6.19 4.29
C ARG A 168 2.75 -6.97 5.34
N ARG A 169 2.24 -6.30 6.38
CA ARG A 169 1.58 -6.92 7.54
C ARG A 169 0.29 -6.19 7.85
N ILE A 170 -0.68 -6.33 6.97
CA ILE A 170 -2.01 -5.73 7.12
C ILE A 170 -2.87 -6.70 7.93
N LEU A 171 -3.52 -6.21 8.97
CA LEU A 171 -4.48 -6.98 9.75
C LEU A 171 -5.72 -7.32 8.92
N ALA A 172 -6.43 -8.36 9.30
CA ALA A 172 -7.58 -8.85 8.54
C ALA A 172 -8.69 -7.78 8.38
N ASP A 173 -9.02 -7.08 9.45
CA ASP A 173 -9.99 -5.99 9.47
C ASP A 173 -9.56 -4.77 8.64
N GLN A 174 -8.28 -4.42 8.69
CA GLN A 174 -7.70 -3.37 7.83
C GLN A 174 -7.76 -3.77 6.35
N MET A 175 -7.45 -5.04 6.04
CA MET A 175 -7.53 -5.54 4.68
C MET A 175 -8.96 -5.57 4.18
N GLU A 176 -9.92 -6.00 4.99
CA GLU A 176 -11.34 -5.97 4.67
C GLU A 176 -11.80 -4.53 4.36
N PHE A 177 -11.44 -3.58 5.22
CA PHE A 177 -11.76 -2.17 5.02
C PHE A 177 -11.18 -1.61 3.72
N LEU A 178 -9.89 -1.86 3.44
CA LEU A 178 -9.23 -1.41 2.22
C LEU A 178 -9.80 -2.07 0.97
N SER A 179 -10.05 -3.38 1.03
CA SER A 179 -10.57 -4.17 -0.10
C SER A 179 -11.96 -3.70 -0.54
N ALA A 180 -12.80 -3.28 0.40
CA ALA A 180 -14.14 -2.73 0.11
C ALA A 180 -14.10 -1.41 -0.71
N LYS A 181 -12.94 -0.75 -0.77
CA LYS A 181 -12.72 0.53 -1.47
C LYS A 181 -11.92 0.39 -2.77
N LEU A 182 -11.50 -0.83 -3.11
CA LEU A 182 -10.73 -1.05 -4.32
C LEU A 182 -11.57 -0.84 -5.59
N PRO A 183 -10.95 -0.37 -6.68
CA PRO A 183 -11.61 -0.28 -7.99
C PRO A 183 -12.10 -1.65 -8.47
N ARG A 184 -13.19 -1.68 -9.23
CA ARG A 184 -13.64 -2.91 -9.90
C ARG A 184 -12.54 -3.44 -10.81
N GLY A 185 -12.17 -4.71 -10.65
CA GLY A 185 -11.10 -5.32 -11.42
C GLY A 185 -9.69 -5.04 -10.91
N SER A 186 -9.54 -4.50 -9.69
CA SER A 186 -8.25 -4.44 -9.02
C SER A 186 -7.61 -5.83 -8.95
N ARG A 187 -6.33 -5.91 -9.28
CA ARG A 187 -5.57 -7.17 -9.16
C ARG A 187 -5.21 -7.51 -7.71
N LEU A 188 -5.42 -6.59 -6.78
CA LEU A 188 -5.14 -6.79 -5.35
C LEU A 188 -6.33 -7.37 -4.57
N THR A 189 -7.50 -7.46 -5.17
CA THR A 189 -8.57 -8.30 -4.64
C THR A 189 -8.13 -9.76 -4.74
N ALA A 190 -8.26 -10.48 -3.65
CA ALA A 190 -7.85 -11.88 -3.54
C ALA A 190 -8.54 -12.79 -4.55
#